data_c969a54a51427084a244fb7a96c35e82
#
_entry.id   c969a54a51427084a244fb7a96c35e82
#
_cell.length_a   1.000
_cell.length_b   1.000
_cell.length_c   1.000
_cell.angle_alpha   90.00
_cell.angle_beta   90.00
_cell.angle_gamma   90.00
#
_symmetry.space_group_name_H-M   'P 1'
#
loop_
_entity.id
_entity.type
_entity.pdbx_description
1 polymer ?
#
loop_
_entity_poly.entity_id
_entity_poly.type
_entity_poly.pdbx_seq_one_letter_code
_entity_poly.pdbx_strand_id
1 'polypeptide(L)'
;MNRRLQLVRALSLGTVVAVLTACAPGLAANPRFATDSGAGPQGEPPSAQPAAGPPPVEAPKNDLAWSDCTTRVFSDAAIPTIPGVTLDCASYDADLDSINGATGTVSIGVVRARGPQTPADAGPLVMTTGSDLPSSVQLPVWLSRSGTDMLATHPVVAVDRRGIGMSGDLDCRDLFDRQEMLDQAQFQAGDDPVANLSAIAQTATTNCTDMIAPGDSAYDNAHAAEDLERLRSTWDVPALALLGVGNGAQVALAYAGSHPNKVARLVLDSPLPLAIAAEAAAEQRVKGEQAALDAWAAQCAATGCPLAPDPKGAVDALLSAAHEGRGPNGASVATVANAIATRLAYPLGDRVQTGNTLAAAVAAARSGDAGPFTDLIVEAENLRFTDGQFVNRCSDSLNRPTPDRVRELVVAWDRLYPQFGAVGALSLVDCLSWPSGTPPQEPQNLEIPVLLLGTQNDPIVGNEGVAAVAATVINAGSANRRVMWQGIGHGASIYSPCALPPVIGYLESGNLPETDTFCPA
;
A
#
# COMPACT_ATOMS: atom_id res chain seq x y z
N MET A 1 -16.80 60.49 39.14
CA MET A 1 -16.42 60.98 40.51
C MET A 1 -15.31 60.11 41.00
N ASN A 2 -14.12 60.73 41.17
CA ASN A 2 -12.92 60.33 41.95
C ASN A 2 -12.13 59.11 41.46
N ARG A 3 -11.01 59.31 40.84
CA ARG A 3 -9.66 59.84 41.23
C ARG A 3 -8.74 58.79 41.86
N ARG A 4 -7.65 58.51 41.14
CA ARG A 4 -6.22 58.49 41.54
C ARG A 4 -5.79 57.40 42.52
N LEU A 5 -4.69 56.69 42.34
CA LEU A 5 -3.31 57.25 42.39
C LEU A 5 -2.30 56.21 41.83
N GLN A 6 -1.32 56.76 41.12
CA GLN A 6 -0.03 56.14 40.76
C GLN A 6 0.84 55.99 42.03
N LEU A 7 1.70 55.01 42.06
CA LEU A 7 3.01 55.20 42.67
C LEU A 7 4.07 54.29 42.05
N VAL A 8 5.01 54.98 41.43
CA VAL A 8 6.31 54.55 40.94
C VAL A 8 7.21 54.23 42.14
N ARG A 9 7.98 53.14 42.10
CA ARG A 9 9.33 53.10 42.67
C ARG A 9 10.24 52.16 41.90
N ALA A 10 11.32 52.75 41.46
CA ALA A 10 12.45 52.17 40.78
C ALA A 10 13.51 51.63 41.77
N LEU A 11 14.46 50.91 41.17
CA LEU A 11 15.82 50.55 41.55
C LEU A 11 15.98 49.42 42.60
N SER A 12 16.61 48.31 42.16
CA SER A 12 18.05 48.12 42.40
C SER A 12 18.63 46.98 41.57
N LEU A 13 19.67 47.28 40.82
CA LEU A 13 20.60 46.37 40.20
C LEU A 13 21.23 45.47 41.26
N GLY A 14 21.20 44.17 41.04
CA GLY A 14 21.98 43.18 41.75
C GLY A 14 22.58 42.20 40.73
N THR A 15 23.79 42.52 40.25
CA THR A 15 24.58 41.66 39.37
C THR A 15 25.09 40.48 40.18
N VAL A 16 24.52 39.28 40.01
CA VAL A 16 25.12 38.03 40.49
C VAL A 16 25.80 37.37 39.30
N VAL A 17 27.12 37.47 39.26
CA VAL A 17 27.97 36.69 38.38
C VAL A 17 28.06 35.28 38.95
N ALA A 18 27.32 34.35 38.37
CA ALA A 18 27.50 32.93 38.62
C ALA A 18 28.60 32.40 37.70
N VAL A 19 29.76 32.13 38.26
CA VAL A 19 30.86 31.43 37.57
C VAL A 19 30.44 29.96 37.43
N LEU A 20 29.99 29.56 36.23
CA LEU A 20 29.84 28.17 35.86
C LEU A 20 31.23 27.61 35.49
N THR A 21 31.86 26.91 36.39
CA THR A 21 32.98 26.03 36.11
C THR A 21 32.48 24.85 35.25
N ALA A 22 32.66 24.96 33.95
CA ALA A 22 32.49 23.82 33.04
C ALA A 22 33.62 22.83 33.27
N CYS A 23 33.31 21.63 33.81
CA CYS A 23 34.20 20.49 33.76
C CYS A 23 34.28 20.04 32.29
N ALA A 24 35.29 20.45 31.57
CA ALA A 24 35.67 19.82 30.31
C ALA A 24 36.23 18.42 30.62
N PRO A 25 35.76 17.36 29.96
CA PRO A 25 36.45 16.08 30.02
C PRO A 25 37.84 16.25 29.36
N GLY A 26 38.89 15.94 30.12
CA GLY A 26 40.25 16.02 29.64
C GLY A 26 40.42 15.21 28.36
N LEU A 27 41.08 15.81 27.37
CA LEU A 27 41.60 15.11 26.21
C LEU A 27 42.51 14.00 26.72
N ALA A 28 42.00 12.77 26.71
CA ALA A 28 42.78 11.58 26.98
C ALA A 28 43.91 11.48 25.94
N ALA A 29 45.10 11.22 26.46
CA ALA A 29 46.35 11.08 25.74
C ALA A 29 46.21 10.24 24.47
N ASN A 30 47.02 10.63 23.45
CA ASN A 30 47.25 9.89 22.23
C ASN A 30 47.26 8.37 22.43
N PRO A 31 46.55 7.58 21.60
CA PRO A 31 46.70 6.15 21.63
C PRO A 31 48.16 5.79 21.32
N ARG A 32 48.85 5.20 22.28
CA ARG A 32 50.16 4.58 22.07
C ARG A 32 49.91 3.36 21.19
N PHE A 33 50.30 3.44 19.93
CA PHE A 33 50.42 2.24 19.11
C PHE A 33 51.51 1.37 19.75
N ALA A 34 51.13 0.18 20.20
CA ALA A 34 52.12 -0.83 20.60
C ALA A 34 52.84 -1.26 19.34
N THR A 35 54.13 -0.88 19.24
CA THR A 35 55.02 -1.50 18.28
C THR A 35 55.45 -2.82 18.89
N ASP A 36 54.75 -3.88 18.55
CA ASP A 36 55.18 -5.23 18.88
C ASP A 36 56.29 -5.65 17.88
N SER A 37 57.52 -5.70 18.35
CA SER A 37 58.66 -6.23 17.61
C SER A 37 58.93 -7.68 18.03
N GLY A 38 57.90 -8.52 17.96
CA GLY A 38 57.99 -9.96 18.16
C GLY A 38 57.70 -10.71 16.86
N ALA A 39 58.74 -11.27 16.23
CA ALA A 39 58.60 -12.22 15.14
C ALA A 39 58.00 -13.55 15.66
N GLY A 40 56.65 -13.62 15.69
CA GLY A 40 55.94 -14.89 15.77
C GLY A 40 55.56 -15.37 14.35
N PRO A 41 55.32 -16.67 14.14
CA PRO A 41 54.98 -17.17 12.81
C PRO A 41 53.73 -16.46 12.29
N GLN A 42 53.87 -15.84 11.12
CA GLN A 42 52.78 -15.21 10.40
C GLN A 42 51.77 -16.31 10.02
N GLY A 43 50.74 -16.47 10.83
CA GLY A 43 49.49 -17.06 10.34
C GLY A 43 48.95 -16.14 9.26
N GLU A 44 48.74 -16.63 8.05
CA GLU A 44 47.96 -15.91 7.03
C GLU A 44 46.70 -15.32 7.66
N PRO A 45 46.39 -14.02 7.44
CA PRO A 45 45.13 -13.50 7.86
C PRO A 45 44.05 -14.39 7.22
N PRO A 46 43.00 -14.78 7.94
CA PRO A 46 41.91 -15.52 7.33
C PRO A 46 41.49 -14.72 6.10
N SER A 47 41.61 -15.33 4.93
CA SER A 47 41.12 -14.74 3.69
C SER A 47 39.66 -14.38 3.94
N ALA A 48 39.35 -13.08 3.98
CA ALA A 48 37.96 -12.65 3.99
C ALA A 48 37.32 -13.33 2.78
N GLN A 49 36.46 -14.32 3.03
CA GLN A 49 35.62 -14.85 1.96
C GLN A 49 34.96 -13.64 1.33
N PRO A 50 35.01 -13.49 0.00
CA PRO A 50 34.23 -12.46 -0.67
C PRO A 50 32.79 -12.58 -0.13
N ALA A 51 32.22 -11.47 0.34
CA ALA A 51 30.84 -11.47 0.76
C ALA A 51 30.04 -12.16 -0.36
N ALA A 52 29.37 -13.26 -0.04
CA ALA A 52 28.57 -13.98 -1.01
C ALA A 52 27.60 -12.95 -1.62
N GLY A 53 27.59 -12.85 -2.96
CA GLY A 53 26.64 -11.95 -3.64
C GLY A 53 25.19 -12.33 -3.26
N PRO A 54 24.20 -11.46 -3.57
CA PRO A 54 22.82 -11.76 -3.26
C PRO A 54 22.42 -13.13 -3.83
N PRO A 55 21.54 -13.90 -3.16
CA PRO A 55 21.12 -15.23 -3.62
C PRO A 55 20.63 -15.18 -5.07
N PRO A 56 20.88 -16.21 -5.90
CA PRO A 56 20.36 -16.28 -7.25
C PRO A 56 18.84 -16.39 -7.24
N VAL A 57 18.20 -15.88 -8.29
CA VAL A 57 16.76 -16.10 -8.54
C VAL A 57 16.66 -17.35 -9.41
N GLU A 58 16.28 -18.48 -8.80
CA GLU A 58 16.25 -19.79 -9.45
C GLU A 58 14.88 -20.09 -10.06
N ALA A 59 14.88 -20.80 -11.19
CA ALA A 59 13.64 -21.33 -11.77
C ALA A 59 13.04 -22.44 -10.89
N PRO A 60 11.70 -22.59 -10.85
CA PRO A 60 11.04 -23.67 -10.15
C PRO A 60 11.55 -25.05 -10.60
N LYS A 61 11.91 -25.92 -9.63
CA LYS A 61 12.22 -27.33 -9.90
C LYS A 61 10.94 -28.17 -10.06
N ASN A 62 9.90 -27.78 -9.31
CA ASN A 62 8.55 -28.33 -9.42
C ASN A 62 7.62 -27.19 -9.80
N ASP A 63 7.04 -27.25 -11.00
CA ASP A 63 6.16 -26.18 -11.47
C ASP A 63 4.68 -26.45 -11.11
N LEU A 64 3.86 -25.42 -11.13
CA LEU A 64 2.41 -25.55 -10.94
C LEU A 64 1.74 -26.07 -12.23
N ALA A 65 0.50 -26.54 -12.09
CA ALA A 65 -0.31 -26.99 -13.22
C ALA A 65 -0.91 -25.78 -13.97
N TRP A 66 -0.12 -25.16 -14.82
CA TRP A 66 -0.50 -23.98 -15.57
C TRP A 66 -1.46 -24.27 -16.72
N SER A 67 -2.40 -23.37 -16.95
CA SER A 67 -3.31 -23.36 -18.10
C SER A 67 -3.40 -21.96 -18.69
N ASP A 68 -3.51 -21.87 -20.02
CA ASP A 68 -3.66 -20.56 -20.70
C ASP A 68 -4.94 -19.85 -20.25
N CYS A 69 -4.78 -18.62 -19.78
CA CYS A 69 -5.87 -17.73 -19.39
C CYS A 69 -5.72 -16.31 -19.98
N THR A 70 -4.89 -16.17 -20.99
CA THR A 70 -4.51 -14.86 -21.57
C THR A 70 -5.72 -14.00 -21.89
N THR A 71 -6.66 -14.51 -22.69
CA THR A 71 -7.84 -13.74 -23.10
C THR A 71 -8.70 -13.34 -21.90
N ARG A 72 -8.91 -14.27 -20.95
CA ARG A 72 -9.75 -14.03 -19.77
C ARG A 72 -9.18 -12.94 -18.89
N VAL A 73 -7.91 -13.05 -18.48
CA VAL A 73 -7.29 -12.12 -17.54
C VAL A 73 -7.18 -10.70 -18.12
N PHE A 74 -6.86 -10.58 -19.43
CA PHE A 74 -6.86 -9.26 -20.07
C PHE A 74 -8.27 -8.68 -20.18
N SER A 75 -9.28 -9.52 -20.46
CA SER A 75 -10.68 -9.08 -20.50
C SER A 75 -11.20 -8.62 -19.14
N ASP A 76 -10.90 -9.39 -18.07
CA ASP A 76 -11.32 -9.07 -16.69
C ASP A 76 -10.71 -7.73 -16.22
N ALA A 77 -9.51 -7.41 -16.68
CA ALA A 77 -8.84 -6.13 -16.40
C ALA A 77 -9.27 -4.99 -17.36
N ALA A 78 -10.16 -5.25 -18.31
CA ALA A 78 -10.54 -4.32 -19.38
C ALA A 78 -9.34 -3.78 -20.21
N ILE A 79 -8.31 -4.60 -20.38
CA ILE A 79 -7.08 -4.30 -21.13
C ILE A 79 -7.06 -5.13 -22.42
N PRO A 80 -6.76 -4.55 -23.59
CA PRO A 80 -6.53 -5.31 -24.81
C PRO A 80 -5.35 -6.29 -24.64
N THR A 81 -5.45 -7.47 -25.25
CA THR A 81 -4.34 -8.43 -25.25
C THR A 81 -3.09 -7.82 -25.89
N ILE A 82 -1.93 -8.07 -25.28
CA ILE A 82 -0.63 -7.56 -25.74
C ILE A 82 0.02 -8.62 -26.65
N PRO A 83 0.37 -8.27 -27.89
CA PRO A 83 0.99 -9.22 -28.81
C PRO A 83 2.27 -9.85 -28.24
N GLY A 84 2.35 -11.18 -28.28
CA GLY A 84 3.51 -11.93 -27.80
C GLY A 84 3.55 -12.16 -26.29
N VAL A 85 2.64 -11.58 -25.51
CA VAL A 85 2.50 -11.88 -24.08
C VAL A 85 1.52 -13.02 -23.90
N THR A 86 1.90 -14.01 -23.09
CA THR A 86 1.02 -15.10 -22.64
C THR A 86 0.81 -15.03 -21.14
N LEU A 87 -0.43 -15.26 -20.72
CA LEU A 87 -0.80 -15.37 -19.32
C LEU A 87 -1.28 -16.80 -19.04
N ASP A 88 -0.63 -17.46 -18.09
CA ASP A 88 -1.03 -18.78 -17.61
C ASP A 88 -1.56 -18.66 -16.19
N CYS A 89 -2.67 -19.34 -15.90
CA CYS A 89 -3.26 -19.39 -14.56
C CYS A 89 -3.03 -20.75 -13.91
N ALA A 90 -2.82 -20.72 -12.61
CA ALA A 90 -2.76 -21.90 -11.75
C ALA A 90 -3.26 -21.56 -10.35
N SER A 91 -3.36 -22.57 -9.51
CA SER A 91 -3.54 -22.43 -8.06
C SER A 91 -2.73 -23.45 -7.30
N TYR A 92 -2.51 -23.19 -6.02
CA TYR A 92 -1.93 -24.16 -5.09
C TYR A 92 -2.65 -24.07 -3.74
N ASP A 93 -2.62 -25.15 -2.97
CA ASP A 93 -3.22 -25.20 -1.65
C ASP A 93 -2.22 -24.76 -0.59
N ALA A 94 -2.63 -23.80 0.23
CA ALA A 94 -1.93 -23.35 1.42
C ALA A 94 -2.72 -23.77 2.67
N ASP A 95 -2.04 -23.87 3.81
CA ASP A 95 -2.70 -24.20 5.08
C ASP A 95 -3.66 -23.07 5.46
N LEU A 96 -4.85 -23.39 5.96
CA LEU A 96 -5.81 -22.40 6.41
C LEU A 96 -5.19 -21.52 7.49
N ASP A 97 -4.58 -22.11 8.50
CA ASP A 97 -3.92 -21.42 9.60
C ASP A 97 -2.63 -22.13 10.00
N SER A 98 -1.53 -21.76 9.36
CA SER A 98 -0.20 -22.28 9.64
C SER A 98 0.41 -21.75 10.94
N ILE A 99 -0.17 -20.70 11.52
CA ILE A 99 0.37 -19.97 12.69
C ILE A 99 -0.29 -20.44 13.98
N ASN A 100 -1.63 -20.50 14.02
CA ASN A 100 -2.40 -20.84 15.23
C ASN A 100 -2.95 -22.28 15.21
N GLY A 101 -2.85 -22.95 14.05
CA GLY A 101 -3.09 -24.38 13.94
C GLY A 101 -4.54 -24.81 13.66
N ALA A 102 -5.41 -23.91 13.18
CA ALA A 102 -6.70 -24.31 12.65
C ALA A 102 -6.51 -25.17 11.37
N THR A 103 -7.17 -26.32 11.33
CA THR A 103 -7.02 -27.29 10.23
C THR A 103 -7.86 -26.91 9.02
N GLY A 104 -7.32 -27.13 7.83
CA GLY A 104 -7.96 -26.87 6.55
C GLY A 104 -6.96 -26.33 5.53
N THR A 105 -7.43 -26.06 4.34
CA THR A 105 -6.64 -25.45 3.26
C THR A 105 -7.41 -24.32 2.61
N VAL A 106 -6.67 -23.35 2.08
CA VAL A 106 -7.17 -22.30 1.19
C VAL A 106 -6.48 -22.43 -0.16
N SER A 107 -7.22 -22.21 -1.23
CA SER A 107 -6.64 -22.20 -2.58
C SER A 107 -6.12 -20.82 -2.91
N ILE A 108 -4.85 -20.71 -3.29
CA ILE A 108 -4.20 -19.46 -3.68
C ILE A 108 -4.05 -19.42 -5.20
N GLY A 109 -4.70 -18.45 -5.82
CA GLY A 109 -4.67 -18.24 -7.26
C GLY A 109 -3.46 -17.43 -7.70
N VAL A 110 -2.90 -17.81 -8.85
CA VAL A 110 -1.72 -17.16 -9.43
C VAL A 110 -1.86 -16.99 -10.93
N VAL A 111 -1.27 -15.92 -11.46
CA VAL A 111 -1.16 -15.64 -12.90
C VAL A 111 0.30 -15.45 -13.26
N ARG A 112 0.81 -16.26 -14.19
CA ARG A 112 2.16 -16.12 -14.72
C ARG A 112 2.15 -15.42 -16.06
N ALA A 113 2.92 -14.34 -16.20
CA ALA A 113 3.16 -13.64 -17.46
C ALA A 113 4.50 -14.06 -18.06
N ARG A 114 4.52 -14.29 -19.37
CA ARG A 114 5.72 -14.56 -20.16
C ARG A 114 5.66 -13.81 -21.49
N GLY A 115 6.82 -13.33 -21.93
CA GLY A 115 7.02 -12.76 -23.26
C GLY A 115 7.71 -13.76 -24.20
N PRO A 116 7.85 -13.43 -25.47
CA PRO A 116 8.48 -14.31 -26.46
C PRO A 116 9.98 -14.52 -26.22
N GLN A 117 10.62 -13.65 -25.44
CA GLN A 117 12.06 -13.70 -25.14
C GLN A 117 12.34 -14.18 -23.70
N THR A 118 11.31 -14.43 -22.90
CA THR A 118 11.49 -14.89 -21.51
C THR A 118 12.24 -16.23 -21.52
N PRO A 119 13.44 -16.31 -20.87
CA PRO A 119 14.19 -17.56 -20.81
C PRO A 119 13.40 -18.64 -20.07
N ALA A 120 13.44 -19.87 -20.57
CA ALA A 120 12.68 -20.99 -19.99
C ALA A 120 13.19 -21.41 -18.61
N ASP A 121 14.46 -21.10 -18.32
CA ASP A 121 15.17 -21.42 -17.08
C ASP A 121 15.33 -20.18 -16.16
N ALA A 122 14.69 -19.06 -16.46
CA ALA A 122 14.71 -17.88 -15.61
C ALA A 122 13.78 -18.05 -14.40
N GLY A 123 14.28 -17.69 -13.23
CA GLY A 123 13.48 -17.66 -12.00
C GLY A 123 12.44 -16.53 -12.04
N PRO A 124 11.23 -16.75 -11.51
CA PRO A 124 10.16 -15.77 -11.58
C PRO A 124 10.34 -14.63 -10.59
N LEU A 125 9.87 -13.43 -10.98
CA LEU A 125 9.53 -12.36 -10.06
C LEU A 125 8.12 -12.62 -9.52
N VAL A 126 7.98 -12.72 -8.20
CA VAL A 126 6.68 -12.84 -7.52
C VAL A 126 6.15 -11.45 -7.18
N MET A 127 5.00 -11.11 -7.75
CA MET A 127 4.31 -9.84 -7.52
C MET A 127 3.09 -10.05 -6.61
N THR A 128 2.94 -9.21 -5.59
CA THR A 128 1.73 -9.16 -4.78
C THR A 128 1.31 -7.72 -4.50
N THR A 129 0.02 -7.46 -4.63
CA THR A 129 -0.64 -6.18 -4.30
C THR A 129 -1.45 -6.29 -3.01
N GLY A 130 -1.40 -7.43 -2.35
CA GLY A 130 -2.08 -7.67 -1.09
C GLY A 130 -3.60 -7.49 -1.20
N SER A 131 -4.18 -6.73 -0.27
CA SER A 131 -5.61 -6.45 -0.22
C SER A 131 -6.04 -5.17 -0.95
N ASP A 132 -5.11 -4.41 -1.54
CA ASP A 132 -5.46 -3.14 -2.19
C ASP A 132 -6.18 -3.38 -3.52
N LEU A 133 -5.73 -4.37 -4.28
CA LEU A 133 -6.29 -4.81 -5.55
C LEU A 133 -5.86 -6.26 -5.80
N PRO A 134 -6.65 -7.11 -6.49
CA PRO A 134 -6.16 -8.41 -6.93
C PRO A 134 -4.90 -8.27 -7.80
N SER A 135 -3.85 -9.01 -7.49
CA SER A 135 -2.59 -8.99 -8.25
C SER A 135 -2.80 -9.46 -9.70
N SER A 136 -3.74 -10.39 -9.90
CA SER A 136 -4.19 -10.85 -11.21
C SER A 136 -4.83 -9.75 -12.07
N VAL A 137 -5.45 -8.74 -11.46
CA VAL A 137 -6.00 -7.56 -12.14
C VAL A 137 -4.90 -6.51 -12.39
N GLN A 138 -3.99 -6.33 -11.43
CA GLN A 138 -2.91 -5.35 -11.54
C GLN A 138 -1.85 -5.74 -12.57
N LEU A 139 -1.57 -7.04 -12.73
CA LEU A 139 -0.54 -7.53 -13.66
C LEU A 139 -0.79 -7.09 -15.11
N PRO A 140 -1.97 -7.30 -15.74
CA PRO A 140 -2.21 -6.83 -17.11
C PRO A 140 -2.16 -5.30 -17.23
N VAL A 141 -2.53 -4.53 -16.21
CA VAL A 141 -2.37 -3.07 -16.18
C VAL A 141 -0.88 -2.71 -16.27
N TRP A 142 -0.04 -3.34 -15.44
CA TRP A 142 1.41 -3.13 -15.49
C TRP A 142 2.02 -3.49 -16.83
N LEU A 143 1.67 -4.66 -17.40
CA LEU A 143 2.14 -5.12 -18.71
C LEU A 143 1.73 -4.16 -19.84
N SER A 144 0.55 -3.56 -19.79
CA SER A 144 0.07 -2.62 -20.80
C SER A 144 0.84 -1.29 -20.82
N ARG A 145 1.63 -1.00 -19.79
CA ARG A 145 2.41 0.23 -19.65
C ARG A 145 3.89 0.03 -19.95
N SER A 146 4.58 -0.71 -19.11
CA SER A 146 6.02 -0.89 -19.24
C SER A 146 6.50 -2.24 -18.68
N GLY A 147 5.63 -3.00 -18.03
CA GLY A 147 5.98 -4.28 -17.40
C GLY A 147 6.46 -5.36 -18.35
N THR A 148 6.22 -5.20 -19.66
CA THR A 148 6.74 -6.12 -20.68
C THR A 148 8.26 -6.17 -20.76
N ASP A 149 8.96 -5.09 -20.37
CA ASP A 149 10.42 -5.05 -20.40
C ASP A 149 11.01 -6.06 -19.39
N MET A 150 10.33 -6.28 -18.26
CA MET A 150 10.69 -7.31 -17.27
C MET A 150 10.63 -8.72 -17.88
N LEU A 151 9.68 -8.98 -18.79
CA LEU A 151 9.49 -10.30 -19.38
C LEU A 151 10.62 -10.72 -20.33
N ALA A 152 11.52 -9.81 -20.69
CA ALA A 152 12.70 -10.15 -21.46
C ALA A 152 13.69 -11.02 -20.66
N THR A 153 13.70 -10.87 -19.34
CA THR A 153 14.67 -11.53 -18.45
C THR A 153 14.03 -12.50 -17.45
N HIS A 154 12.82 -12.20 -16.96
CA HIS A 154 12.13 -13.00 -15.95
C HIS A 154 10.64 -13.15 -16.27
N PRO A 155 10.04 -14.33 -16.03
CA PRO A 155 8.59 -14.42 -15.94
C PRO A 155 8.12 -13.70 -14.68
N VAL A 156 6.92 -13.12 -14.71
CA VAL A 156 6.28 -12.51 -13.54
C VAL A 156 5.13 -13.39 -13.09
N VAL A 157 5.07 -13.69 -11.80
CA VAL A 157 3.97 -14.46 -11.18
C VAL A 157 3.25 -13.56 -10.19
N ALA A 158 2.05 -13.13 -10.56
CA ALA A 158 1.14 -12.39 -9.69
C ALA A 158 0.41 -13.37 -8.77
N VAL A 159 0.47 -13.14 -7.47
CA VAL A 159 -0.16 -13.96 -6.43
C VAL A 159 -1.29 -13.16 -5.81
N ASP A 160 -2.53 -13.63 -5.93
CA ASP A 160 -3.67 -13.04 -5.27
C ASP A 160 -3.69 -13.42 -3.79
N ARG A 161 -3.99 -12.46 -2.94
CA ARG A 161 -4.12 -12.70 -1.52
C ARG A 161 -5.34 -13.59 -1.25
N ARG A 162 -5.27 -14.47 -0.22
CA ARG A 162 -6.38 -15.33 0.20
C ARG A 162 -7.69 -14.54 0.35
N GLY A 163 -8.78 -15.08 -0.18
CA GLY A 163 -10.11 -14.46 -0.16
C GLY A 163 -10.34 -13.32 -1.15
N ILE A 164 -9.39 -13.10 -2.10
CA ILE A 164 -9.47 -12.02 -3.10
C ILE A 164 -9.15 -12.58 -4.49
N GLY A 165 -9.88 -12.16 -5.49
CA GLY A 165 -9.64 -12.47 -6.90
C GLY A 165 -9.59 -13.97 -7.16
N MET A 166 -8.53 -14.48 -7.78
CA MET A 166 -8.39 -15.89 -8.12
C MET A 166 -8.11 -16.80 -6.90
N SER A 167 -7.88 -16.23 -5.71
CA SER A 167 -7.71 -16.97 -4.46
C SER A 167 -9.03 -17.24 -3.73
N GLY A 168 -10.14 -17.17 -4.43
CA GLY A 168 -11.49 -17.45 -3.93
C GLY A 168 -12.14 -16.23 -3.29
N ASP A 169 -13.02 -15.57 -4.02
CA ASP A 169 -13.76 -14.41 -3.51
C ASP A 169 -14.65 -14.82 -2.34
N LEU A 170 -14.58 -14.04 -1.26
CA LEU A 170 -15.51 -14.16 -0.14
C LEU A 170 -16.81 -13.42 -0.46
N ASP A 171 -17.94 -13.96 0.00
CA ASP A 171 -19.28 -13.37 -0.11
C ASP A 171 -20.01 -13.54 1.22
N CYS A 172 -19.60 -12.77 2.24
CA CYS A 172 -20.01 -12.93 3.63
C CYS A 172 -20.91 -11.82 4.16
N ARG A 173 -20.89 -10.63 3.55
CA ARG A 173 -21.83 -9.56 3.89
C ARG A 173 -23.08 -9.70 3.01
N ASP A 174 -24.26 -9.49 3.58
CA ASP A 174 -25.43 -9.36 2.74
C ASP A 174 -25.39 -8.07 1.90
N LEU A 175 -26.23 -8.01 0.88
CA LEU A 175 -26.25 -6.89 -0.05
C LEU A 175 -26.57 -5.55 0.65
N PHE A 176 -27.45 -5.60 1.66
CA PHE A 176 -27.86 -4.40 2.40
C PHE A 176 -26.70 -3.87 3.26
N ASP A 177 -26.08 -4.72 4.07
CA ASP A 177 -24.94 -4.34 4.90
C ASP A 177 -23.77 -3.81 4.03
N ARG A 178 -23.52 -4.45 2.87
CA ARG A 178 -22.49 -3.99 1.94
C ARG A 178 -22.78 -2.59 1.42
N GLN A 179 -24.01 -2.31 1.00
CA GLN A 179 -24.41 -1.00 0.48
C GLN A 179 -24.38 0.07 1.57
N GLU A 180 -24.92 -0.22 2.75
CA GLU A 180 -24.93 0.72 3.87
C GLU A 180 -23.50 1.07 4.34
N MET A 181 -22.56 0.11 4.29
CA MET A 181 -21.14 0.38 4.60
C MET A 181 -20.49 1.24 3.51
N LEU A 182 -20.77 1.00 2.22
CA LEU A 182 -20.27 1.81 1.11
C LEU A 182 -20.76 3.26 1.20
N ASP A 183 -22.02 3.45 1.55
CA ASP A 183 -22.65 4.76 1.74
C ASP A 183 -22.29 5.38 3.09
N GLN A 184 -21.57 4.65 3.96
CA GLN A 184 -21.32 5.00 5.36
C GLN A 184 -22.62 5.39 6.09
N ALA A 185 -23.69 4.67 5.81
CA ALA A 185 -25.05 4.91 6.24
C ALA A 185 -25.47 6.38 6.01
N GLN A 186 -26.12 6.71 4.90
CA GLN A 186 -26.59 8.09 4.62
C GLN A 186 -27.43 8.61 5.78
N PHE A 187 -26.84 9.50 6.56
CA PHE A 187 -27.38 9.93 7.84
C PHE A 187 -28.34 11.12 7.68
N GLN A 188 -29.42 11.09 8.43
CA GLN A 188 -30.30 12.25 8.56
C GLN A 188 -29.68 13.25 9.55
N ALA A 189 -30.06 14.51 9.42
CA ALA A 189 -29.61 15.55 10.33
C ALA A 189 -29.99 15.19 11.78
N GLY A 190 -28.99 15.07 12.66
CA GLY A 190 -29.14 14.74 14.08
C GLY A 190 -28.81 13.28 14.44
N ASP A 191 -28.56 12.42 13.48
CA ASP A 191 -28.10 11.05 13.73
C ASP A 191 -26.62 11.04 14.20
N ASP A 192 -26.26 9.99 14.93
CA ASP A 192 -24.87 9.68 15.24
C ASP A 192 -24.32 8.70 14.18
N PRO A 193 -23.54 9.17 13.18
CA PRO A 193 -23.04 8.32 12.12
C PRO A 193 -22.18 7.19 12.64
N VAL A 194 -21.36 7.45 13.65
CA VAL A 194 -20.46 6.44 14.22
C VAL A 194 -21.24 5.30 14.86
N ALA A 195 -22.34 5.61 15.58
CA ALA A 195 -23.18 4.60 16.21
C ALA A 195 -23.91 3.74 15.16
N ASN A 196 -24.51 4.37 14.15
CA ASN A 196 -25.25 3.67 13.11
C ASN A 196 -24.33 2.75 12.29
N LEU A 197 -23.21 3.26 11.81
CA LEU A 197 -22.24 2.47 11.04
C LEU A 197 -21.61 1.36 11.89
N SER A 198 -21.38 1.60 13.20
CA SER A 198 -20.86 0.56 14.11
C SER A 198 -21.81 -0.63 14.22
N ALA A 199 -23.13 -0.42 14.24
CA ALA A 199 -24.10 -1.51 14.32
C ALA A 199 -24.07 -2.37 13.05
N ILE A 200 -24.00 -1.74 11.87
CA ILE A 200 -23.90 -2.42 10.57
C ILE A 200 -22.57 -3.18 10.47
N ALA A 201 -21.45 -2.53 10.79
CA ALA A 201 -20.13 -3.13 10.76
C ALA A 201 -20.01 -4.32 11.74
N GLN A 202 -20.71 -4.29 12.88
CA GLN A 202 -20.76 -5.42 13.81
C GLN A 202 -21.49 -6.62 13.18
N THR A 203 -22.63 -6.41 12.51
CA THR A 203 -23.35 -7.46 11.80
C THR A 203 -22.49 -8.05 10.69
N ALA A 204 -21.90 -7.20 9.85
CA ALA A 204 -20.99 -7.62 8.79
C ALA A 204 -19.78 -8.42 9.33
N THR A 205 -19.20 -7.97 10.44
CA THR A 205 -18.10 -8.71 11.12
C THR A 205 -18.56 -10.08 11.56
N THR A 206 -19.71 -10.18 12.23
CA THR A 206 -20.25 -11.48 12.70
C THR A 206 -20.47 -12.43 11.52
N ASN A 207 -21.14 -11.97 10.46
CA ASN A 207 -21.41 -12.78 9.28
C ASN A 207 -20.12 -13.29 8.63
N CYS A 208 -19.13 -12.40 8.49
CA CYS A 208 -17.85 -12.77 7.86
C CYS A 208 -17.02 -13.71 8.74
N THR A 209 -16.91 -13.46 10.04
CA THR A 209 -16.16 -14.37 10.95
C THR A 209 -16.81 -15.74 11.05
N ASP A 210 -18.15 -15.82 11.09
CA ASP A 210 -18.86 -17.10 11.09
C ASP A 210 -18.65 -17.88 9.79
N MET A 211 -18.65 -17.19 8.64
CA MET A 211 -18.43 -17.81 7.33
C MET A 211 -17.03 -18.41 7.17
N ILE A 212 -15.99 -17.70 7.63
CA ILE A 212 -14.60 -18.12 7.47
C ILE A 212 -14.08 -18.97 8.63
N ALA A 213 -14.90 -19.21 9.69
CA ALA A 213 -14.50 -20.05 10.81
C ALA A 213 -14.15 -21.48 10.35
N PRO A 214 -13.10 -22.10 10.93
CA PRO A 214 -12.27 -21.68 12.07
C PRO A 214 -11.06 -20.81 11.67
N GLY A 215 -11.01 -20.24 10.48
CA GLY A 215 -9.91 -19.43 9.95
C GLY A 215 -10.13 -17.91 10.11
N ASP A 216 -10.96 -17.46 11.05
CA ASP A 216 -11.31 -16.05 11.26
C ASP A 216 -10.10 -15.17 11.66
N SER A 217 -9.05 -15.76 12.21
CA SER A 217 -7.77 -15.11 12.51
C SER A 217 -6.69 -15.27 11.42
N ALA A 218 -7.01 -15.93 10.29
CA ALA A 218 -6.03 -16.39 9.31
C ALA A 218 -6.01 -15.56 8.01
N TYR A 219 -6.55 -14.34 8.01
CA TYR A 219 -6.60 -13.47 6.82
C TYR A 219 -5.72 -12.22 6.94
N ASP A 220 -4.75 -12.23 7.85
CA ASP A 220 -3.79 -11.14 8.04
C ASP A 220 -2.55 -11.24 7.14
N ASN A 221 -1.68 -10.22 7.22
CA ASN A 221 -0.43 -10.16 6.46
C ASN A 221 0.57 -11.28 6.82
N ALA A 222 0.52 -11.82 8.04
CA ALA A 222 1.40 -12.92 8.44
C ALA A 222 1.02 -14.21 7.70
N HIS A 223 -0.27 -14.54 7.62
CA HIS A 223 -0.74 -15.71 6.88
C HIS A 223 -0.54 -15.55 5.36
N ALA A 224 -0.71 -14.33 4.82
CA ALA A 224 -0.39 -14.08 3.42
C ALA A 224 1.12 -14.25 3.12
N ALA A 225 1.99 -13.97 4.08
CA ALA A 225 3.42 -14.27 3.97
C ALA A 225 3.69 -15.79 3.97
N GLU A 226 2.98 -16.56 4.79
CA GLU A 226 3.08 -18.03 4.79
C GLU A 226 2.56 -18.65 3.47
N ASP A 227 1.57 -18.02 2.80
CA ASP A 227 1.15 -18.43 1.45
C ASP A 227 2.30 -18.30 0.45
N LEU A 228 3.12 -17.24 0.54
CA LEU A 228 4.32 -17.10 -0.29
C LEU A 228 5.38 -18.16 0.05
N GLU A 229 5.57 -18.53 1.33
CA GLU A 229 6.47 -19.60 1.72
C GLU A 229 5.96 -20.96 1.19
N ARG A 230 4.66 -21.17 1.19
CA ARG A 230 4.07 -22.35 0.58
C ARG A 230 4.36 -22.43 -0.92
N LEU A 231 4.24 -21.31 -1.64
CA LEU A 231 4.61 -21.23 -3.05
C LEU A 231 6.09 -21.54 -3.27
N ARG A 232 6.99 -20.92 -2.49
CA ARG A 232 8.44 -21.17 -2.56
C ARG A 232 8.77 -22.65 -2.34
N SER A 233 8.17 -23.25 -1.31
CA SER A 233 8.41 -24.66 -0.98
C SER A 233 7.84 -25.62 -2.05
N THR A 234 6.70 -25.29 -2.63
CA THR A 234 6.11 -26.05 -3.76
C THR A 234 7.02 -26.02 -4.98
N TRP A 235 7.61 -24.86 -5.29
CA TRP A 235 8.57 -24.70 -6.37
C TRP A 235 9.94 -25.35 -6.09
N ASP A 236 10.23 -25.68 -4.85
CA ASP A 236 11.55 -26.17 -4.37
C ASP A 236 12.70 -25.23 -4.79
N VAL A 237 12.50 -23.93 -4.57
CA VAL A 237 13.53 -22.90 -4.79
C VAL A 237 14.08 -22.39 -3.45
N PRO A 238 15.36 -21.97 -3.39
CA PRO A 238 15.97 -21.54 -2.12
C PRO A 238 15.39 -20.23 -1.61
N ALA A 239 15.01 -19.29 -2.50
CA ALA A 239 14.54 -17.96 -2.15
C ALA A 239 13.64 -17.37 -3.24
N LEU A 240 12.79 -16.41 -2.88
CA LEU A 240 11.92 -15.67 -3.79
C LEU A 240 12.48 -14.28 -4.12
N ALA A 241 12.24 -13.82 -5.34
CA ALA A 241 12.34 -12.41 -5.71
C ALA A 241 10.95 -11.79 -5.61
N LEU A 242 10.79 -10.79 -4.75
CA LEU A 242 9.50 -10.21 -4.38
C LEU A 242 9.36 -8.76 -4.85
N LEU A 243 8.24 -8.45 -5.49
CA LEU A 243 7.71 -7.10 -5.71
C LEU A 243 6.38 -6.98 -4.96
N GLY A 244 6.37 -6.27 -3.85
CA GLY A 244 5.15 -5.94 -3.13
C GLY A 244 4.73 -4.50 -3.42
N VAL A 245 3.44 -4.27 -3.68
CA VAL A 245 2.86 -2.93 -3.91
C VAL A 245 1.79 -2.68 -2.86
N GLY A 246 1.82 -1.54 -2.18
CA GLY A 246 0.86 -1.16 -1.15
C GLY A 246 0.80 -2.15 0.01
N ASN A 247 -0.36 -2.74 0.26
CA ASN A 247 -0.49 -3.83 1.25
C ASN A 247 0.35 -5.05 0.86
N GLY A 248 0.55 -5.31 -0.44
CA GLY A 248 1.48 -6.34 -0.89
C GLY A 248 2.93 -6.10 -0.45
N ALA A 249 3.34 -4.84 -0.28
CA ALA A 249 4.64 -4.51 0.29
C ALA A 249 4.71 -4.88 1.79
N GLN A 250 3.61 -4.77 2.54
CA GLN A 250 3.54 -5.27 3.91
C GLN A 250 3.62 -6.80 3.95
N VAL A 251 2.94 -7.51 3.03
CA VAL A 251 3.05 -8.99 2.90
C VAL A 251 4.49 -9.40 2.60
N ALA A 252 5.16 -8.75 1.64
CA ALA A 252 6.55 -9.04 1.29
C ALA A 252 7.53 -8.72 2.44
N LEU A 253 7.27 -7.65 3.20
CA LEU A 253 8.06 -7.29 4.38
C LEU A 253 7.84 -8.28 5.53
N ALA A 254 6.58 -8.74 5.76
CA ALA A 254 6.26 -9.78 6.73
C ALA A 254 6.96 -11.11 6.38
N TYR A 255 6.95 -11.48 5.09
CA TYR A 255 7.71 -12.64 4.60
C TYR A 255 9.21 -12.52 4.90
N ALA A 256 9.80 -11.35 4.64
CA ALA A 256 11.20 -11.10 4.96
C ALA A 256 11.48 -11.12 6.47
N GLY A 257 10.49 -10.80 7.31
CA GLY A 257 10.57 -10.90 8.77
C GLY A 257 10.56 -12.35 9.27
N SER A 258 9.65 -13.17 8.74
CA SER A 258 9.48 -14.58 9.14
C SER A 258 10.53 -15.49 8.48
N HIS A 259 10.95 -15.18 7.25
CA HIS A 259 11.83 -16.01 6.42
C HIS A 259 13.02 -15.24 5.84
N PRO A 260 13.87 -14.58 6.66
CA PRO A 260 14.90 -13.66 6.18
C PRO A 260 15.91 -14.29 5.20
N ASN A 261 16.20 -15.59 5.34
CA ASN A 261 17.12 -16.34 4.47
C ASN A 261 16.45 -16.90 3.21
N LYS A 262 15.19 -16.56 2.96
CA LYS A 262 14.39 -17.05 1.82
C LYS A 262 14.03 -15.94 0.83
N VAL A 263 14.69 -14.79 0.94
CA VAL A 263 14.49 -13.65 0.05
C VAL A 263 15.73 -13.43 -0.80
N ALA A 264 15.58 -13.50 -2.12
CA ALA A 264 16.65 -13.23 -3.08
C ALA A 264 16.66 -11.75 -3.51
N ARG A 265 15.49 -11.16 -3.67
CA ARG A 265 15.28 -9.73 -4.02
C ARG A 265 14.05 -9.22 -3.28
N LEU A 266 14.10 -7.96 -2.85
CA LEU A 266 12.97 -7.33 -2.16
C LEU A 266 12.75 -5.91 -2.69
N VAL A 267 11.67 -5.74 -3.43
CA VAL A 267 11.19 -4.44 -3.91
C VAL A 267 9.88 -4.13 -3.19
N LEU A 268 9.83 -3.00 -2.47
CA LEU A 268 8.67 -2.55 -1.72
C LEU A 268 8.20 -1.21 -2.30
N ASP A 269 7.08 -1.23 -3.00
CA ASP A 269 6.49 -0.05 -3.63
C ASP A 269 5.30 0.45 -2.82
N SER A 270 5.29 1.74 -2.52
CA SER A 270 4.25 2.37 -1.70
C SER A 270 4.01 1.65 -0.34
N PRO A 271 5.07 1.30 0.42
CA PRO A 271 4.95 0.47 1.62
C PRO A 271 4.41 1.25 2.81
N LEU A 272 3.69 0.53 3.70
CA LEU A 272 3.38 0.95 5.06
C LEU A 272 4.16 0.10 6.08
N PRO A 273 4.46 0.63 7.30
CA PRO A 273 5.01 -0.18 8.39
C PRO A 273 4.07 -1.32 8.79
N LEU A 274 4.63 -2.47 9.23
CA LEU A 274 3.83 -3.64 9.64
C LEU A 274 2.96 -3.37 10.88
N ALA A 275 3.44 -2.55 11.81
CA ALA A 275 2.77 -2.26 13.07
C ALA A 275 2.08 -0.88 13.08
N ILE A 276 1.69 -0.36 11.91
CA ILE A 276 1.02 0.95 11.84
C ILE A 276 -0.36 0.90 12.52
N ALA A 277 -0.68 1.91 13.34
CA ALA A 277 -2.00 2.03 13.94
C ALA A 277 -3.05 2.41 12.88
N ALA A 278 -4.27 1.89 13.00
CA ALA A 278 -5.37 2.14 12.06
C ALA A 278 -5.63 3.63 11.82
N GLU A 279 -5.62 4.45 12.88
CA GLU A 279 -5.78 5.92 12.78
C GLU A 279 -4.68 6.54 11.91
N ALA A 280 -3.42 6.16 12.14
CA ALA A 280 -2.29 6.70 11.39
C ALA A 280 -2.31 6.27 9.91
N ALA A 281 -2.66 5.01 9.62
CA ALA A 281 -2.80 4.53 8.26
C ALA A 281 -3.93 5.25 7.51
N ALA A 282 -5.08 5.43 8.17
CA ALA A 282 -6.21 6.14 7.59
C ALA A 282 -5.90 7.63 7.35
N GLU A 283 -5.19 8.30 8.27
CA GLU A 283 -4.79 9.69 8.06
C GLU A 283 -3.80 9.85 6.89
N GLN A 284 -2.81 8.93 6.76
CA GLN A 284 -1.89 8.94 5.61
C GLN A 284 -2.65 8.76 4.29
N ARG A 285 -3.63 7.86 4.25
CA ARG A 285 -4.50 7.68 3.09
C ARG A 285 -5.25 8.97 2.74
N VAL A 286 -5.94 9.58 3.69
CA VAL A 286 -6.71 10.82 3.50
C VAL A 286 -5.83 11.97 3.00
N LYS A 287 -4.61 12.10 3.54
CA LYS A 287 -3.61 13.07 3.04
C LYS A 287 -3.23 12.78 1.59
N GLY A 288 -3.04 11.51 1.24
CA GLY A 288 -2.74 11.08 -0.12
C GLY A 288 -3.90 11.36 -1.09
N GLU A 289 -5.14 11.05 -0.70
CA GLU A 289 -6.35 11.34 -1.45
C GLU A 289 -6.49 12.85 -1.74
N GLN A 290 -6.29 13.66 -0.70
CA GLN A 290 -6.34 15.12 -0.83
C GLN A 290 -5.23 15.64 -1.75
N ALA A 291 -3.99 15.18 -1.59
CA ALA A 291 -2.87 15.58 -2.43
C ALA A 291 -3.06 15.15 -3.89
N ALA A 292 -3.60 13.95 -4.12
CA ALA A 292 -3.90 13.45 -5.46
C ALA A 292 -4.98 14.30 -6.17
N LEU A 293 -6.06 14.66 -5.45
CA LEU A 293 -7.08 15.56 -5.98
C LEU A 293 -6.52 16.95 -6.31
N ASP A 294 -5.74 17.52 -5.41
CA ASP A 294 -5.15 18.84 -5.61
C ASP A 294 -4.19 18.87 -6.81
N ALA A 295 -3.34 17.84 -6.94
CA ALA A 295 -2.44 17.69 -8.07
C ALA A 295 -3.19 17.47 -9.41
N TRP A 296 -4.24 16.62 -9.40
CA TRP A 296 -5.09 16.41 -10.55
C TRP A 296 -5.83 17.69 -10.96
N ALA A 297 -6.40 18.41 -10.00
CA ALA A 297 -7.12 19.65 -10.29
C ALA A 297 -6.21 20.72 -10.90
N ALA A 298 -4.98 20.85 -10.39
CA ALA A 298 -3.98 21.76 -10.94
C ALA A 298 -3.61 21.39 -12.38
N GLN A 299 -3.37 20.10 -12.66
CA GLN A 299 -3.08 19.59 -14.00
C GLN A 299 -4.26 19.79 -14.96
N CYS A 300 -5.48 19.48 -14.52
CA CYS A 300 -6.71 19.63 -15.28
C CYS A 300 -6.92 21.10 -15.69
N ALA A 301 -6.76 22.01 -14.76
CA ALA A 301 -6.84 23.45 -15.06
C ALA A 301 -5.78 23.90 -16.07
N ALA A 302 -4.53 23.44 -15.92
CA ALA A 302 -3.42 23.82 -16.80
C ALA A 302 -3.55 23.26 -18.22
N THR A 303 -4.19 22.10 -18.40
CA THR A 303 -4.40 21.46 -19.72
C THR A 303 -5.71 21.85 -20.39
N GLY A 304 -6.54 22.68 -19.75
CA GLY A 304 -7.83 23.10 -20.31
C GLY A 304 -8.88 21.98 -20.36
N CYS A 305 -8.94 21.14 -19.34
CA CYS A 305 -9.90 20.06 -19.23
C CYS A 305 -11.36 20.57 -19.16
N PRO A 306 -12.38 19.67 -19.28
CA PRO A 306 -13.80 20.06 -19.24
C PRO A 306 -14.26 20.86 -18.01
N LEU A 307 -13.50 20.84 -16.92
CA LEU A 307 -13.82 21.56 -15.67
C LEU A 307 -13.00 22.85 -15.48
N ALA A 308 -12.09 23.19 -16.42
CA ALA A 308 -11.31 24.43 -16.31
C ALA A 308 -12.23 25.67 -16.28
N PRO A 309 -11.92 26.75 -15.53
CA PRO A 309 -10.65 26.93 -14.81
C PRO A 309 -10.65 26.42 -13.35
N ASP A 310 -11.74 25.84 -12.84
CA ASP A 310 -11.88 25.45 -11.42
C ASP A 310 -12.33 23.98 -11.25
N PRO A 311 -11.46 23.00 -11.53
CA PRO A 311 -11.78 21.58 -11.35
C PRO A 311 -12.06 21.20 -9.90
N LYS A 312 -11.34 21.79 -8.94
CA LYS A 312 -11.54 21.52 -7.51
C LYS A 312 -12.90 21.98 -7.03
N GLY A 313 -13.28 23.20 -7.34
CA GLY A 313 -14.62 23.73 -7.02
C GLY A 313 -15.75 22.94 -7.70
N ALA A 314 -15.50 22.32 -8.86
CA ALA A 314 -16.44 21.42 -9.50
C ALA A 314 -16.65 20.11 -8.70
N VAL A 315 -15.57 19.54 -8.14
CA VAL A 315 -15.63 18.38 -7.24
C VAL A 315 -16.32 18.75 -5.92
N ASP A 316 -15.99 19.92 -5.33
CA ASP A 316 -16.63 20.41 -4.11
C ASP A 316 -18.15 20.54 -4.29
N ALA A 317 -18.58 21.08 -5.43
CA ALA A 317 -20.01 21.20 -5.74
C ALA A 317 -20.69 19.84 -5.89
N LEU A 318 -19.99 18.83 -6.45
CA LEU A 318 -20.52 17.46 -6.58
C LEU A 318 -20.66 16.78 -5.21
N LEU A 319 -19.64 16.88 -4.35
CA LEU A 319 -19.67 16.34 -2.98
C LEU A 319 -20.73 17.05 -2.13
N SER A 320 -20.86 18.37 -2.26
CA SER A 320 -21.93 19.13 -1.58
C SER A 320 -23.33 18.68 -2.02
N ALA A 321 -23.53 18.44 -3.32
CA ALA A 321 -24.78 17.91 -3.84
C ALA A 321 -25.07 16.50 -3.30
N ALA A 322 -24.05 15.63 -3.21
CA ALA A 322 -24.17 14.31 -2.61
C ALA A 322 -24.54 14.40 -1.11
N HIS A 323 -23.93 15.32 -0.36
CA HIS A 323 -24.27 15.58 1.04
C HIS A 323 -25.74 16.00 1.24
N GLU A 324 -26.31 16.68 0.27
CA GLU A 324 -27.73 17.08 0.25
C GLU A 324 -28.65 15.98 -0.33
N GLY A 325 -28.17 14.76 -0.54
CA GLY A 325 -28.93 13.65 -1.14
C GLY A 325 -29.18 13.79 -2.65
N ARG A 326 -28.43 14.64 -3.33
CA ARG A 326 -28.51 14.91 -4.77
C ARG A 326 -27.26 14.45 -5.54
N GLY A 327 -26.55 13.45 -5.01
CA GLY A 327 -25.44 12.81 -5.73
C GLY A 327 -25.88 12.09 -7.00
N PRO A 328 -24.92 11.70 -7.89
CA PRO A 328 -25.22 10.95 -9.10
C PRO A 328 -26.00 9.66 -8.77
N ASN A 329 -27.20 9.51 -9.33
CA ASN A 329 -28.14 8.42 -9.00
C ASN A 329 -28.42 8.24 -7.48
N GLY A 330 -28.34 9.32 -6.69
CA GLY A 330 -28.55 9.26 -5.25
C GLY A 330 -27.33 8.79 -4.45
N ALA A 331 -26.15 8.68 -5.07
CA ALA A 331 -24.91 8.28 -4.41
C ALA A 331 -24.55 9.19 -3.23
N SER A 332 -24.06 8.60 -2.16
CA SER A 332 -23.60 9.29 -0.95
C SER A 332 -22.29 10.04 -1.16
N VAL A 333 -21.93 10.90 -0.21
CA VAL A 333 -20.62 11.56 -0.20
C VAL A 333 -19.48 10.53 -0.19
N ALA A 334 -19.63 9.47 0.61
CA ALA A 334 -18.64 8.40 0.71
C ALA A 334 -18.43 7.70 -0.63
N THR A 335 -19.52 7.31 -1.28
CA THR A 335 -19.48 6.65 -2.59
C THR A 335 -18.85 7.53 -3.67
N VAL A 336 -19.22 8.83 -3.70
CA VAL A 336 -18.62 9.80 -4.64
C VAL A 336 -17.13 10.01 -4.37
N ALA A 337 -16.74 10.22 -3.11
CA ALA A 337 -15.34 10.42 -2.74
C ALA A 337 -14.48 9.18 -3.06
N ASN A 338 -14.98 7.97 -2.73
CA ASN A 338 -14.31 6.71 -3.01
C ASN A 338 -14.12 6.46 -4.52
N ALA A 339 -15.11 6.82 -5.35
CA ALA A 339 -15.00 6.72 -6.81
C ALA A 339 -13.89 7.64 -7.35
N ILE A 340 -13.83 8.89 -6.86
CA ILE A 340 -12.78 9.84 -7.24
C ILE A 340 -11.39 9.32 -6.80
N ALA A 341 -11.25 8.91 -5.54
CA ALA A 341 -9.98 8.41 -5.00
C ALA A 341 -9.49 7.17 -5.75
N THR A 342 -10.40 6.22 -6.05
CA THR A 342 -10.07 5.01 -6.82
C THR A 342 -9.62 5.34 -8.23
N ARG A 343 -10.30 6.26 -8.90
CA ARG A 343 -9.90 6.68 -10.26
C ARG A 343 -8.55 7.38 -10.29
N LEU A 344 -8.21 8.13 -9.26
CA LEU A 344 -6.89 8.75 -9.11
C LEU A 344 -5.80 7.72 -8.75
N ALA A 345 -6.16 6.68 -7.97
CA ALA A 345 -5.23 5.62 -7.57
C ALA A 345 -4.83 4.70 -8.73
N TYR A 346 -5.80 4.33 -9.55
CA TYR A 346 -5.65 3.34 -10.61
C TYR A 346 -5.96 3.95 -11.98
N PRO A 347 -5.09 4.84 -12.48
CA PRO A 347 -5.31 5.49 -13.76
C PRO A 347 -5.23 4.49 -14.91
N LEU A 348 -6.24 4.41 -15.75
CA LEU A 348 -6.26 3.64 -17.01
C LEU A 348 -5.81 4.53 -18.17
N GLY A 349 -5.07 3.98 -19.15
CA GLY A 349 -4.52 4.75 -20.25
C GLY A 349 -3.39 5.70 -19.82
N ASP A 350 -3.12 6.73 -20.60
CA ASP A 350 -2.18 7.78 -20.20
C ASP A 350 -2.78 8.73 -19.16
N ARG A 351 -1.92 9.49 -18.48
CA ARG A 351 -2.32 10.37 -17.38
C ARG A 351 -3.31 11.46 -17.80
N VAL A 352 -3.12 12.03 -18.99
CA VAL A 352 -3.99 13.10 -19.51
C VAL A 352 -5.36 12.54 -19.86
N GLN A 353 -5.42 11.39 -20.51
CA GLN A 353 -6.67 10.69 -20.82
C GLN A 353 -7.45 10.33 -19.55
N THR A 354 -6.78 9.78 -18.54
CA THR A 354 -7.39 9.44 -17.26
C THR A 354 -7.96 10.67 -16.55
N GLY A 355 -7.19 11.75 -16.51
CA GLY A 355 -7.63 13.02 -15.93
C GLY A 355 -8.82 13.62 -16.64
N ASN A 356 -8.85 13.56 -17.98
CA ASN A 356 -9.98 14.02 -18.78
C ASN A 356 -11.23 13.15 -18.58
N THR A 357 -11.10 11.84 -18.40
CA THR A 357 -12.22 10.92 -18.12
C THR A 357 -12.90 11.28 -16.79
N LEU A 358 -12.12 11.49 -15.73
CA LEU A 358 -12.66 11.94 -14.45
C LEU A 358 -13.34 13.31 -14.58
N ALA A 359 -12.69 14.27 -15.26
CA ALA A 359 -13.25 15.60 -15.47
C ALA A 359 -14.55 15.55 -16.29
N ALA A 360 -14.64 14.72 -17.31
CA ALA A 360 -15.84 14.52 -18.12
C ALA A 360 -16.98 13.92 -17.28
N ALA A 361 -16.70 12.91 -16.45
CA ALA A 361 -17.69 12.28 -15.57
C ALA A 361 -18.25 13.28 -14.54
N VAL A 362 -17.39 14.08 -13.90
CA VAL A 362 -17.80 15.15 -12.97
C VAL A 362 -18.64 16.21 -13.68
N ALA A 363 -18.25 16.64 -14.89
CA ALA A 363 -18.99 17.64 -15.67
C ALA A 363 -20.38 17.09 -16.08
N ALA A 364 -20.46 15.85 -16.53
CA ALA A 364 -21.70 15.19 -16.90
C ALA A 364 -22.67 15.09 -15.69
N ALA A 365 -22.19 14.61 -14.54
CA ALA A 365 -22.98 14.51 -13.32
C ALA A 365 -23.52 15.87 -12.87
N ARG A 366 -22.73 16.95 -12.94
CA ARG A 366 -23.16 18.31 -12.61
C ARG A 366 -24.20 18.87 -13.61
N SER A 367 -24.21 18.39 -14.85
CA SER A 367 -25.21 18.77 -15.86
C SER A 367 -26.49 17.90 -15.82
N GLY A 368 -26.56 16.93 -14.91
CA GLY A 368 -27.71 16.04 -14.73
C GLY A 368 -27.58 14.68 -15.43
N ASP A 369 -26.45 14.42 -16.12
CA ASP A 369 -26.13 13.08 -16.66
C ASP A 369 -25.26 12.32 -15.65
N ALA A 370 -25.90 11.44 -14.87
CA ALA A 370 -25.23 10.64 -13.85
C ALA A 370 -24.47 9.43 -14.42
N GLY A 371 -24.74 9.00 -15.67
CA GLY A 371 -24.23 7.75 -16.24
C GLY A 371 -22.71 7.60 -16.12
N PRO A 372 -21.91 8.51 -16.70
CA PRO A 372 -20.45 8.39 -16.67
C PRO A 372 -19.85 8.37 -15.26
N PHE A 373 -20.48 9.03 -14.28
CA PHE A 373 -20.00 8.99 -12.91
C PHE A 373 -20.41 7.70 -12.18
N THR A 374 -21.61 7.17 -12.50
CA THR A 374 -22.05 5.87 -11.99
C THR A 374 -21.11 4.74 -12.42
N ASP A 375 -20.59 4.79 -13.65
CA ASP A 375 -19.59 3.83 -14.12
C ASP A 375 -18.31 3.86 -13.25
N LEU A 376 -17.87 5.04 -12.80
CA LEU A 376 -16.73 5.17 -11.87
C LEU A 376 -17.05 4.62 -10.48
N ILE A 377 -18.28 4.76 -10.01
CA ILE A 377 -18.74 4.17 -8.74
C ILE A 377 -18.68 2.64 -8.82
N VAL A 378 -19.27 2.05 -9.86
CA VAL A 378 -19.27 0.60 -10.06
C VAL A 378 -17.84 0.06 -10.20
N GLU A 379 -16.96 0.77 -10.91
CA GLU A 379 -15.54 0.42 -11.02
C GLU A 379 -14.89 0.40 -9.62
N ALA A 380 -15.11 1.43 -8.81
CA ALA A 380 -14.53 1.52 -7.46
C ALA A 380 -15.03 0.40 -6.54
N GLU A 381 -16.32 0.09 -6.56
CA GLU A 381 -16.93 -0.98 -5.77
C GLU A 381 -16.33 -2.35 -6.11
N ASN A 382 -16.24 -2.67 -7.39
CA ASN A 382 -15.70 -3.95 -7.85
C ASN A 382 -14.20 -4.10 -7.58
N LEU A 383 -13.43 -3.01 -7.64
CA LEU A 383 -11.99 -3.06 -7.45
C LEU A 383 -11.56 -3.08 -5.98
N ARG A 384 -12.29 -2.40 -5.08
CA ARG A 384 -11.75 -2.07 -3.74
C ARG A 384 -12.65 -2.40 -2.56
N PHE A 385 -13.90 -2.76 -2.79
CA PHE A 385 -14.88 -2.92 -1.70
C PHE A 385 -15.51 -4.31 -1.64
N THR A 386 -14.79 -5.34 -2.12
CA THR A 386 -15.20 -6.74 -2.01
C THR A 386 -15.12 -7.23 -0.56
N ASP A 387 -15.80 -8.34 -0.27
CA ASP A 387 -15.80 -8.92 1.08
C ASP A 387 -14.41 -9.44 1.49
N GLY A 388 -13.67 -10.01 0.54
CA GLY A 388 -12.29 -10.43 0.79
C GLY A 388 -11.39 -9.26 1.19
N GLN A 389 -11.56 -8.08 0.55
CA GLN A 389 -10.82 -6.89 0.93
C GLN A 389 -11.26 -6.33 2.29
N PHE A 390 -12.55 -6.41 2.63
CA PHE A 390 -13.06 -6.05 3.96
C PHE A 390 -12.41 -6.94 5.03
N VAL A 391 -12.49 -8.27 4.88
CA VAL A 391 -11.91 -9.26 5.80
C VAL A 391 -10.42 -9.01 5.99
N ASN A 392 -9.66 -8.91 4.90
CA ASN A 392 -8.21 -8.73 4.96
C ASN A 392 -7.81 -7.39 5.61
N ARG A 393 -8.44 -6.27 5.23
CA ARG A 393 -8.16 -4.95 5.83
C ARG A 393 -8.47 -4.93 7.33
N CYS A 394 -9.57 -5.56 7.75
CA CYS A 394 -9.92 -5.60 9.15
C CYS A 394 -9.02 -6.54 9.96
N SER A 395 -8.54 -7.64 9.36
CA SER A 395 -7.55 -8.53 9.97
C SER A 395 -6.19 -7.84 10.17
N ASP A 396 -5.80 -6.96 9.23
CA ASP A 396 -4.55 -6.18 9.32
C ASP A 396 -4.69 -4.91 10.19
N SER A 397 -5.92 -4.51 10.56
CA SER A 397 -6.17 -3.27 11.27
C SER A 397 -5.74 -3.36 12.73
N LEU A 398 -4.71 -2.62 13.13
CA LEU A 398 -4.10 -2.66 14.45
C LEU A 398 -4.40 -1.38 15.26
N ASN A 399 -4.41 -1.49 16.58
CA ASN A 399 -4.56 -0.35 17.49
C ASN A 399 -5.71 0.59 17.07
N ARG A 400 -6.89 0.01 16.87
CA ARG A 400 -8.07 0.73 16.38
C ARG A 400 -8.51 1.78 17.40
N PRO A 401 -8.99 2.96 16.94
CA PRO A 401 -9.48 4.01 17.83
C PRO A 401 -10.81 3.58 18.49
N THR A 402 -11.17 4.27 19.55
CA THR A 402 -12.51 4.13 20.13
C THR A 402 -13.56 4.85 19.28
N PRO A 403 -14.86 4.51 19.37
CA PRO A 403 -15.93 5.25 18.70
C PRO A 403 -15.93 6.75 19.00
N ASP A 404 -15.63 7.16 20.25
CA ASP A 404 -15.52 8.57 20.62
C ASP A 404 -14.34 9.24 19.90
N ARG A 405 -13.20 8.54 19.79
CA ARG A 405 -12.06 9.05 19.02
C ARG A 405 -12.41 9.23 17.56
N VAL A 406 -13.17 8.32 16.95
CA VAL A 406 -13.63 8.48 15.55
C VAL A 406 -14.50 9.72 15.40
N ARG A 407 -15.41 10.02 16.35
CA ARG A 407 -16.22 11.26 16.32
C ARG A 407 -15.34 12.52 16.33
N GLU A 408 -14.29 12.52 17.16
CA GLU A 408 -13.31 13.62 17.17
C GLU A 408 -12.59 13.76 15.83
N LEU A 409 -12.18 12.63 15.23
CA LEU A 409 -11.47 12.59 13.95
C LEU A 409 -12.35 13.07 12.80
N VAL A 410 -13.62 12.69 12.75
CA VAL A 410 -14.56 13.19 11.73
C VAL A 410 -14.57 14.72 11.71
N VAL A 411 -14.69 15.36 12.87
CA VAL A 411 -14.70 16.84 12.96
C VAL A 411 -13.33 17.45 12.63
N ALA A 412 -12.25 16.80 13.07
CA ALA A 412 -10.90 17.33 12.87
C ALA A 412 -10.45 17.19 11.41
N TRP A 413 -10.66 16.01 10.80
CA TRP A 413 -10.20 15.74 9.44
C TRP A 413 -11.09 16.41 8.38
N ASP A 414 -12.38 16.61 8.63
CA ASP A 414 -13.25 17.40 7.75
C ASP A 414 -12.69 18.82 7.52
N ARG A 415 -12.08 19.41 8.54
CA ARG A 415 -11.45 20.73 8.44
C ARG A 415 -10.09 20.71 7.76
N LEU A 416 -9.30 19.64 7.94
CA LEU A 416 -7.95 19.49 7.43
C LEU A 416 -7.93 19.00 5.98
N TYR A 417 -8.88 18.15 5.63
CA TYR A 417 -8.98 17.44 4.36
C TYR A 417 -10.43 17.51 3.84
N PRO A 418 -10.86 18.67 3.33
CA PRO A 418 -12.29 18.96 3.13
C PRO A 418 -13.07 18.00 2.24
N GLN A 419 -12.39 17.32 1.29
CA GLN A 419 -13.05 16.42 0.35
C GLN A 419 -13.09 14.96 0.83
N PHE A 420 -12.15 14.54 1.69
CA PHE A 420 -12.00 13.14 2.07
C PHE A 420 -11.97 12.90 3.58
N GLY A 421 -11.77 13.95 4.39
CA GLY A 421 -11.48 13.80 5.82
C GLY A 421 -12.56 13.10 6.62
N ALA A 422 -13.81 13.55 6.50
CA ALA A 422 -14.94 12.96 7.21
C ALA A 422 -15.17 11.50 6.78
N VAL A 423 -15.13 11.22 5.45
CA VAL A 423 -15.27 9.88 4.88
C VAL A 423 -14.15 8.96 5.36
N GLY A 424 -12.91 9.44 5.34
CA GLY A 424 -11.75 8.68 5.80
C GLY A 424 -11.78 8.37 7.30
N ALA A 425 -12.25 9.31 8.13
CA ALA A 425 -12.42 9.06 9.56
C ALA A 425 -13.53 8.03 9.84
N LEU A 426 -14.68 8.14 9.15
CA LEU A 426 -15.78 7.19 9.30
C LEU A 426 -15.41 5.78 8.84
N SER A 427 -14.54 5.61 7.84
CA SER A 427 -14.09 4.29 7.41
C SER A 427 -13.34 3.49 8.49
N LEU A 428 -12.86 4.14 9.55
CA LEU A 428 -12.29 3.46 10.70
C LEU A 428 -13.31 2.61 11.46
N VAL A 429 -14.60 2.95 11.35
CA VAL A 429 -15.70 2.23 12.00
C VAL A 429 -15.84 0.81 11.46
N ASP A 430 -15.55 0.60 10.18
CA ASP A 430 -15.74 -0.68 9.48
C ASP A 430 -15.09 -1.86 10.21
N CYS A 431 -13.95 -1.63 10.84
CA CYS A 431 -13.16 -2.68 11.49
C CYS A 431 -13.20 -2.67 13.02
N LEU A 432 -13.98 -1.78 13.68
CA LEU A 432 -13.96 -1.66 15.16
C LEU A 432 -14.35 -2.95 15.87
N SER A 433 -15.26 -3.72 15.29
CA SER A 433 -15.78 -4.98 15.87
C SER A 433 -14.97 -6.21 15.45
N TRP A 434 -14.02 -6.08 14.53
CA TRP A 434 -13.21 -7.22 14.06
C TRP A 434 -12.29 -7.74 15.19
N PRO A 435 -12.02 -9.05 15.30
CA PRO A 435 -11.08 -9.59 16.27
C PRO A 435 -9.71 -8.90 16.19
N SER A 436 -9.05 -8.71 17.34
CA SER A 436 -7.74 -8.04 17.37
C SER A 436 -6.66 -8.96 16.85
N GLY A 437 -5.91 -8.51 15.85
CA GLY A 437 -4.74 -9.19 15.31
C GLY A 437 -3.44 -8.86 16.06
N THR A 438 -2.40 -9.63 15.76
CA THR A 438 -1.02 -9.35 16.18
C THR A 438 -0.23 -8.90 14.95
N PRO A 439 0.58 -7.82 15.04
CA PRO A 439 1.38 -7.40 13.91
C PRO A 439 2.36 -8.51 13.50
N PRO A 440 2.62 -8.68 12.20
CA PRO A 440 3.66 -9.58 11.72
C PRO A 440 5.02 -9.22 12.31
N GLN A 441 5.93 -10.21 12.37
CA GLN A 441 7.28 -9.97 12.82
C GLN A 441 8.03 -9.05 11.85
N GLU A 442 8.59 -7.94 12.35
CA GLU A 442 9.48 -7.09 11.57
C GLU A 442 10.81 -7.80 11.31
N PRO A 443 11.43 -7.59 10.13
CA PRO A 443 12.77 -8.12 9.87
C PRO A 443 13.78 -7.64 10.90
N GLN A 444 14.54 -8.59 11.48
CA GLN A 444 15.60 -8.29 12.45
C GLN A 444 17.00 -8.40 11.85
N ASN A 445 17.14 -9.18 10.78
CA ASN A 445 18.40 -9.39 10.07
C ASN A 445 18.10 -9.63 8.58
N LEU A 446 18.36 -8.63 7.74
CA LEU A 446 18.22 -8.72 6.29
C LEU A 446 19.61 -8.68 5.65
N GLU A 447 20.00 -9.80 5.04
CA GLU A 447 21.31 -9.92 4.37
C GLU A 447 21.33 -9.37 2.94
N ILE A 448 20.16 -9.01 2.39
CA ILE A 448 20.00 -8.47 1.04
C ILE A 448 19.65 -6.99 1.08
N PRO A 449 20.10 -6.19 0.12
CA PRO A 449 19.67 -4.81 0.01
C PRO A 449 18.20 -4.73 -0.43
N VAL A 450 17.50 -3.64 -0.09
CA VAL A 450 16.06 -3.44 -0.37
C VAL A 450 15.87 -2.21 -1.25
N LEU A 451 15.11 -2.36 -2.34
CA LEU A 451 14.69 -1.25 -3.17
C LEU A 451 13.30 -0.76 -2.73
N LEU A 452 13.21 0.51 -2.34
CA LEU A 452 11.98 1.14 -1.92
C LEU A 452 11.46 2.08 -3.02
N LEU A 453 10.18 2.01 -3.32
CA LEU A 453 9.54 2.95 -4.23
C LEU A 453 8.41 3.68 -3.51
N GLY A 454 8.06 4.85 -4.02
CA GLY A 454 6.91 5.59 -3.51
C GLY A 454 6.38 6.58 -4.52
N THR A 455 5.11 6.90 -4.39
CA THR A 455 4.42 7.91 -5.20
C THR A 455 4.11 9.11 -4.33
N GLN A 456 4.40 10.31 -4.82
CA GLN A 456 4.21 11.54 -4.06
C GLN A 456 2.73 11.79 -3.72
N ASN A 457 1.84 11.53 -4.65
CA ASN A 457 0.40 11.73 -4.49
C ASN A 457 -0.30 10.38 -4.60
N ASP A 458 -0.09 9.52 -3.61
CA ASP A 458 -0.66 8.17 -3.53
C ASP A 458 -1.97 8.21 -2.74
N PRO A 459 -3.14 7.99 -3.38
CA PRO A 459 -4.43 8.09 -2.71
C PRO A 459 -4.84 6.79 -1.98
N ILE A 460 -3.98 5.79 -1.88
CA ILE A 460 -4.28 4.52 -1.17
C ILE A 460 -3.56 4.45 0.17
N VAL A 461 -2.26 4.76 0.19
CA VAL A 461 -1.43 4.64 1.40
C VAL A 461 -0.73 5.95 1.79
N GLY A 462 -0.81 7.00 0.96
CA GLY A 462 0.01 8.19 1.12
C GLY A 462 1.48 7.92 0.78
N ASN A 463 2.38 8.82 1.18
CA ASN A 463 3.81 8.69 0.86
C ASN A 463 4.73 8.60 2.10
N GLU A 464 4.17 8.74 3.29
CA GLU A 464 4.93 8.81 4.54
C GLU A 464 5.53 7.45 4.93
N GLY A 465 4.88 6.35 4.55
CA GLY A 465 5.29 4.97 4.86
C GLY A 465 6.67 4.60 4.34
N VAL A 466 7.08 5.14 3.17
CA VAL A 466 8.39 4.86 2.56
C VAL A 466 9.55 5.18 3.49
N ALA A 467 9.49 6.34 4.17
CA ALA A 467 10.54 6.75 5.10
C ALA A 467 10.57 5.87 6.36
N ALA A 468 9.41 5.49 6.86
CA ALA A 468 9.29 4.63 8.03
C ALA A 468 9.82 3.21 7.75
N VAL A 469 9.45 2.63 6.60
CA VAL A 469 9.95 1.31 6.18
C VAL A 469 11.45 1.35 5.85
N ALA A 470 11.97 2.45 5.30
CA ALA A 470 13.42 2.62 5.14
C ALA A 470 14.16 2.54 6.49
N ALA A 471 13.60 3.10 7.54
CA ALA A 471 14.16 2.99 8.90
C ALA A 471 14.12 1.53 9.41
N THR A 472 13.00 0.80 9.21
CA THR A 472 12.91 -0.63 9.55
C THR A 472 13.99 -1.44 8.83
N VAL A 473 14.21 -1.21 7.52
CA VAL A 473 15.24 -1.90 6.73
C VAL A 473 16.65 -1.61 7.26
N ILE A 474 16.94 -0.34 7.61
CA ILE A 474 18.23 0.04 8.20
C ILE A 474 18.43 -0.62 9.56
N ASN A 475 17.40 -0.65 10.40
CA ASN A 475 17.44 -1.29 11.72
C ASN A 475 17.64 -2.81 11.60
N ALA A 476 17.16 -3.43 10.53
CA ALA A 476 17.42 -4.83 10.20
C ALA A 476 18.83 -5.08 9.63
N GLY A 477 19.70 -4.07 9.58
CA GLY A 477 21.08 -4.17 9.13
C GLY A 477 21.29 -4.11 7.62
N SER A 478 20.25 -3.77 6.83
CA SER A 478 20.34 -3.75 5.38
C SER A 478 20.40 -2.34 4.80
N ALA A 479 21.03 -2.23 3.62
CA ALA A 479 21.02 -1.02 2.81
C ALA A 479 19.72 -0.89 2.02
N ASN A 480 19.30 0.35 1.76
CA ASN A 480 18.20 0.63 0.85
C ASN A 480 18.53 1.80 -0.08
N ARG A 481 17.76 1.90 -1.18
CA ARG A 481 17.65 3.07 -2.05
C ARG A 481 16.20 3.33 -2.37
N ARG A 482 15.89 4.57 -2.72
CA ARG A 482 14.53 5.01 -2.98
C ARG A 482 14.37 5.47 -4.42
N VAL A 483 13.24 5.10 -5.01
CA VAL A 483 12.76 5.62 -6.29
C VAL A 483 11.44 6.32 -6.02
N MET A 484 11.42 7.65 -6.12
CA MET A 484 10.26 8.47 -5.79
C MET A 484 9.63 9.04 -7.05
N TRP A 485 8.39 8.66 -7.32
CA TRP A 485 7.63 9.21 -8.44
C TRP A 485 6.78 10.41 -7.99
N GLN A 486 6.89 11.54 -8.70
CA GLN A 486 6.17 12.78 -8.41
C GLN A 486 4.76 12.83 -9.00
N GLY A 487 4.26 11.71 -9.52
CA GLY A 487 2.94 11.59 -10.16
C GLY A 487 1.79 11.38 -9.20
N ILE A 488 0.66 10.98 -9.80
CA ILE A 488 -0.59 10.60 -9.13
C ILE A 488 -0.86 9.13 -9.47
N GLY A 489 -1.13 8.31 -8.46
CA GLY A 489 -1.44 6.90 -8.62
C GLY A 489 -0.92 6.07 -7.46
N HIS A 490 -1.23 4.78 -7.44
CA HIS A 490 -0.79 3.82 -6.44
C HIS A 490 0.16 2.79 -7.04
N GLY A 491 1.45 2.84 -6.64
CA GLY A 491 2.51 1.99 -7.16
C GLY A 491 3.33 2.65 -8.26
N ALA A 492 4.50 3.22 -7.89
CA ALA A 492 5.41 3.88 -8.82
C ALA A 492 5.94 2.92 -9.88
N SER A 493 6.21 1.65 -9.54
CA SER A 493 6.66 0.60 -10.48
C SER A 493 5.62 0.30 -11.57
N ILE A 494 4.35 0.49 -11.28
CA ILE A 494 3.24 0.21 -12.19
C ILE A 494 3.01 1.37 -13.16
N TYR A 495 3.02 2.60 -12.63
CA TYR A 495 2.52 3.79 -13.35
C TYR A 495 3.61 4.74 -13.86
N SER A 496 4.88 4.59 -13.40
CA SER A 496 5.98 5.44 -13.83
C SER A 496 6.97 4.68 -14.71
N PRO A 497 7.07 4.99 -16.02
CA PRO A 497 8.09 4.40 -16.88
C PRO A 497 9.53 4.66 -16.40
N CYS A 498 9.75 5.77 -15.68
CA CYS A 498 11.05 6.11 -15.10
C CYS A 498 11.43 5.20 -13.91
N ALA A 499 10.44 4.68 -13.16
CA ALA A 499 10.70 3.84 -11.99
C ALA A 499 11.07 2.39 -12.37
N LEU A 500 10.72 1.92 -13.56
CA LEU A 500 10.92 0.52 -13.94
C LEU A 500 12.40 0.14 -14.19
N PRO A 501 13.24 0.93 -14.89
CA PRO A 501 14.65 0.56 -15.10
C PRO A 501 15.44 0.30 -13.80
N PRO A 502 15.34 1.12 -12.73
CA PRO A 502 15.94 0.78 -11.44
C PRO A 502 15.44 -0.54 -10.84
N VAL A 503 14.14 -0.87 -11.00
CA VAL A 503 13.56 -2.14 -10.53
C VAL A 503 14.16 -3.31 -11.29
N ILE A 504 14.18 -3.26 -12.63
CA ILE A 504 14.76 -4.30 -13.49
C ILE A 504 16.24 -4.50 -13.14
N GLY A 505 17.04 -3.42 -13.10
CA GLY A 505 18.48 -3.50 -12.80
C GLY A 505 18.77 -4.12 -11.42
N TYR A 506 17.95 -3.80 -10.41
CA TYR A 506 18.07 -4.41 -9.10
C TYR A 506 17.68 -5.89 -9.11
N LEU A 507 16.59 -6.26 -9.78
CA LEU A 507 16.13 -7.65 -9.85
C LEU A 507 17.16 -8.55 -10.57
N GLU A 508 17.79 -8.06 -11.63
CA GLU A 508 18.81 -8.79 -12.37
C GLU A 508 20.11 -8.93 -11.58
N SER A 509 20.64 -7.83 -11.05
CA SER A 509 21.97 -7.79 -10.47
C SER A 509 22.01 -8.01 -8.94
N GLY A 510 20.91 -7.75 -8.24
CA GLY A 510 20.87 -7.65 -6.78
C GLY A 510 21.52 -6.38 -6.23
N ASN A 511 21.99 -5.47 -7.09
CA ASN A 511 22.63 -4.24 -6.69
C ASN A 511 21.65 -3.07 -6.71
N LEU A 512 21.67 -2.27 -5.66
CA LEU A 512 20.89 -1.03 -5.62
C LEU A 512 21.45 0.01 -6.60
N PRO A 513 20.62 0.95 -7.09
CA PRO A 513 21.09 2.15 -7.77
C PRO A 513 22.14 2.89 -6.91
N GLU A 514 23.08 3.59 -7.53
CA GLU A 514 24.11 4.34 -6.80
C GLU A 514 23.51 5.42 -5.89
N THR A 515 22.45 6.07 -6.36
CA THR A 515 21.76 7.15 -5.64
C THR A 515 20.24 6.94 -5.66
N ASP A 516 19.54 7.64 -4.77
CA ASP A 516 18.07 7.75 -4.85
C ASP A 516 17.66 8.37 -6.19
N THR A 517 16.58 7.88 -6.77
CA THR A 517 16.04 8.33 -8.07
C THR A 517 14.75 9.09 -7.86
N PHE A 518 14.61 10.23 -8.56
CA PHE A 518 13.39 11.02 -8.55
C PHE A 518 12.81 11.05 -9.97
N CYS A 519 11.66 10.41 -10.12
CA CYS A 519 10.93 10.33 -11.37
C CYS A 519 9.93 11.48 -11.51
N PRO A 520 9.90 12.19 -12.64
CA PRO A 520 8.94 13.28 -12.85
C PRO A 520 7.50 12.76 -12.88
N ALA A 521 6.57 13.68 -12.67
CA ALA A 521 5.14 13.42 -12.70
C ALA A 521 4.64 13.02 -14.09
#